data_fbc7b55f3f4210d5cf19ba44c8e243ef
#
_entry.id   fbc7b55f3f4210d5cf19ba44c8e243ef
#
_cell.length_a   1.000
_cell.length_b   1.000
_cell.length_c   1.000
_cell.angle_alpha   90.00
_cell.angle_beta   90.00
_cell.angle_gamma   90.00
#
_symmetry.space_group_name_H-M   'P 1'
#
loop_
_entity.id
_entity.type
_entity.pdbx_description
1 polymer ?
#
loop_
_entity_poly.entity_id
_entity_poly.type
_entity_poly.pdbx_seq_one_letter_code
_entity_poly.pdbx_strand_id
1 'polypeptide(L)'
;MHRSVRAIVMSLAFAAASQALLAADSARVLAVRTSVEENRTRVVFDVSGPMEHTIFAIAMPHRLVIDLRRTQLRATTAPAQDGYRHIRRIRFGRRNGSDLRVVLDLHHPVRPKSFMLAPNDAHGHRLVVDLQDRDAPRRAPILAREA
;
A
#
# COMPACT_ATOMS: atom_id res chain seq x y z
N MET A 1 -1.16 -41.26 -54.69
CA MET A 1 -1.39 -39.83 -54.35
C MET A 1 -1.91 -39.72 -52.93
N HIS A 2 -1.03 -39.84 -51.92
CA HIS A 2 -1.37 -39.57 -50.52
C HIS A 2 -0.14 -39.03 -49.81
N ARG A 3 0.08 -37.78 -49.97
CA ARG A 3 1.10 -37.05 -49.19
C ARG A 3 0.57 -35.61 -48.99
N SER A 4 0.46 -35.18 -47.79
CA SER A 4 0.28 -33.76 -47.37
C SER A 4 -0.97 -33.49 -46.53
N VAL A 5 -1.13 -34.14 -45.38
CA VAL A 5 -2.08 -33.67 -44.34
C VAL A 5 -1.46 -33.72 -42.91
N ARG A 6 -0.15 -33.91 -42.76
CA ARG A 6 0.47 -34.08 -41.41
C ARG A 6 1.24 -32.89 -40.88
N ALA A 7 1.21 -31.73 -41.53
CA ALA A 7 2.09 -30.59 -41.17
C ALA A 7 1.37 -29.39 -40.58
N ILE A 8 0.07 -29.40 -40.33
CA ILE A 8 -0.67 -28.17 -39.88
C ILE A 8 -1.11 -28.24 -38.42
N VAL A 9 -0.97 -29.38 -37.71
CA VAL A 9 -1.50 -29.51 -36.34
C VAL A 9 -0.48 -29.13 -35.26
N MET A 10 0.77 -28.88 -35.61
CA MET A 10 1.83 -28.64 -34.63
C MET A 10 2.17 -27.17 -34.33
N SER A 11 1.53 -26.22 -35.03
CA SER A 11 1.82 -24.76 -34.85
C SER A 11 0.82 -24.00 -33.99
N LEU A 12 -0.27 -24.59 -33.53
CA LEU A 12 -1.25 -23.90 -32.70
C LEU A 12 -1.06 -24.09 -31.17
N ALA A 13 -0.20 -25.00 -30.76
CA ALA A 13 -0.01 -25.29 -29.33
C ALA A 13 1.00 -24.34 -28.63
N PHE A 14 1.76 -23.55 -29.37
CA PHE A 14 2.81 -22.68 -28.80
C PHE A 14 2.36 -21.25 -28.49
N ALA A 15 1.18 -20.84 -28.97
CA ALA A 15 0.67 -19.48 -28.75
C ALA A 15 -0.15 -19.31 -27.47
N ALA A 16 -0.57 -20.41 -26.83
CA ALA A 16 -1.39 -20.36 -25.62
C ALA A 16 -0.57 -20.22 -24.30
N ALA A 17 0.72 -20.52 -24.35
CA ALA A 17 1.56 -20.46 -23.14
C ALA A 17 2.09 -19.06 -22.80
N SER A 18 1.98 -18.10 -23.72
CA SER A 18 2.53 -16.75 -23.51
C SER A 18 1.57 -15.77 -22.85
N GLN A 19 0.31 -16.11 -22.66
CA GLN A 19 -0.66 -15.21 -22.02
C GLN A 19 -0.79 -15.40 -20.51
N ALA A 20 -0.22 -16.46 -19.95
CA ALA A 20 -0.26 -16.72 -18.50
C ALA A 20 0.75 -15.87 -17.69
N LEU A 21 1.67 -15.16 -18.34
CA LEU A 21 2.75 -14.42 -17.66
C LEU A 21 2.43 -12.95 -17.40
N LEU A 22 1.25 -12.47 -17.76
CA LEU A 22 0.87 -11.04 -17.63
C LEU A 22 -0.20 -10.78 -16.56
N ALA A 23 -0.65 -11.77 -15.85
CA ALA A 23 -1.37 -11.57 -14.59
C ALA A 23 -0.36 -11.40 -13.44
N ALA A 24 0.45 -10.35 -13.52
CA ALA A 24 1.15 -9.89 -12.33
C ALA A 24 0.06 -9.58 -11.28
N ASP A 25 -0.05 -10.45 -10.28
CA ASP A 25 -1.07 -10.36 -9.23
C ASP A 25 -1.11 -8.95 -8.68
N SER A 26 -2.20 -8.24 -8.96
CA SER A 26 -2.45 -6.95 -8.33
C SER A 26 -2.66 -7.18 -6.85
N ALA A 27 -1.90 -6.51 -6.02
CA ALA A 27 -2.09 -6.52 -4.59
C ALA A 27 -3.47 -5.94 -4.24
N ARG A 28 -4.00 -6.29 -3.09
CA ARG A 28 -5.29 -5.81 -2.60
C ARG A 28 -5.14 -5.27 -1.20
N VAL A 29 -5.70 -4.10 -0.94
CA VAL A 29 -5.90 -3.60 0.42
C VAL A 29 -7.14 -4.27 0.99
N LEU A 30 -6.96 -5.09 2.00
CA LEU A 30 -8.00 -5.92 2.62
C LEU A 30 -8.67 -5.22 3.79
N ALA A 31 -7.90 -4.43 4.54
CA ALA A 31 -8.38 -3.64 5.66
C ALA A 31 -7.49 -2.41 5.88
N VAL A 32 -8.06 -1.38 6.48
CA VAL A 32 -7.33 -0.19 6.93
C VAL A 32 -7.66 0.04 8.39
N ARG A 33 -6.64 0.10 9.23
CA ARG A 33 -6.76 0.32 10.67
C ARG A 33 -5.98 1.55 11.08
N THR A 34 -6.52 2.31 12.02
CA THR A 34 -5.84 3.49 12.56
C THR A 34 -5.79 3.40 14.07
N SER A 35 -4.63 3.70 14.64
CA SER A 35 -4.43 3.82 16.08
C SER A 35 -3.72 5.12 16.43
N VAL A 36 -4.09 5.70 17.57
CA VAL A 36 -3.48 6.92 18.09
C VAL A 36 -2.69 6.55 19.33
N GLU A 37 -1.42 6.86 19.30
CA GLU A 37 -0.52 6.80 20.43
C GLU A 37 -0.11 8.23 20.85
N GLU A 38 0.51 8.39 21.98
CA GLU A 38 0.80 9.68 22.61
C GLU A 38 1.28 10.79 21.64
N ASN A 39 2.23 10.48 20.76
CA ASN A 39 2.79 11.44 19.78
C ASN A 39 2.73 10.94 18.34
N ARG A 40 1.91 9.93 18.06
CA ARG A 40 1.89 9.27 16.77
C ARG A 40 0.48 8.80 16.41
N THR A 41 0.11 8.98 15.16
CA THR A 41 -1.00 8.27 14.55
C THR A 41 -0.43 7.22 13.59
N ARG A 42 -0.84 5.99 13.76
CA ARG A 42 -0.42 4.86 12.92
C ARG A 42 -1.58 4.42 12.04
N VAL A 43 -1.34 4.36 10.75
CA VAL A 43 -2.27 3.76 9.78
C VAL A 43 -1.66 2.46 9.28
N VAL A 44 -2.41 1.38 9.37
CA VAL A 44 -2.01 0.05 8.92
C VAL A 44 -2.93 -0.40 7.80
N PHE A 45 -2.34 -0.71 6.67
CA PHE A 45 -3.03 -1.33 5.55
C PHE A 45 -2.71 -2.82 5.55
N ASP A 46 -3.70 -3.66 5.81
CA ASP A 46 -3.57 -5.10 5.61
C ASP A 46 -3.67 -5.39 4.11
N VAL A 47 -2.68 -6.05 3.55
CA VAL A 47 -2.55 -6.24 2.10
C VAL A 47 -2.34 -7.69 1.74
N SER A 48 -2.77 -8.08 0.53
CA SER A 48 -2.72 -9.48 0.07
C SER A 48 -1.32 -9.98 -0.26
N GLY A 49 -0.36 -9.08 -0.44
CA GLY A 49 1.02 -9.43 -0.81
C GLY A 49 1.93 -8.21 -0.77
N PRO A 50 3.24 -8.40 -1.03
CA PRO A 50 4.17 -7.30 -1.11
C PRO A 50 3.81 -6.37 -2.27
N MET A 51 4.03 -5.07 -2.09
CA MET A 51 3.79 -4.06 -3.12
C MET A 51 4.75 -2.90 -2.99
N GLU A 52 4.99 -2.22 -4.09
CA GLU A 52 5.72 -0.97 -4.08
C GLU A 52 4.80 0.19 -3.71
N HIS A 53 5.31 1.10 -2.90
CA HIS A 53 4.59 2.30 -2.52
C HIS A 53 5.51 3.51 -2.50
N THR A 54 4.91 4.68 -2.68
CA THR A 54 5.56 5.98 -2.50
C THR A 54 4.71 6.85 -1.61
N ILE A 55 5.35 7.69 -0.80
CA ILE A 55 4.66 8.68 0.03
C ILE A 55 5.24 10.05 -0.22
N PHE A 56 4.39 11.07 -0.25
CA PHE A 56 4.81 12.46 -0.30
C PHE A 56 3.78 13.38 0.37
N ALA A 57 4.29 14.45 0.97
CA ALA A 57 3.45 15.45 1.62
C ALA A 57 3.15 16.61 0.67
N ILE A 58 1.94 17.15 0.76
CA ILE A 58 1.51 18.39 0.10
C ILE A 58 1.19 19.38 1.19
N ALA A 59 1.69 20.60 1.04
CA ALA A 59 1.33 21.72 1.88
C ALA A 59 0.15 22.50 1.27
N MET A 60 -0.70 23.05 2.12
CA MET A 60 -1.78 23.99 1.81
C MET A 60 -2.80 23.51 0.76
N PRO A 61 -3.76 22.70 1.14
CA PRO A 61 -3.97 22.13 2.47
C PRO A 61 -3.02 20.95 2.76
N HIS A 62 -2.73 20.74 4.04
CA HIS A 62 -1.83 19.63 4.45
C HIS A 62 -2.43 18.29 4.12
N ARG A 63 -1.72 17.51 3.32
CA ARG A 63 -2.10 16.16 2.91
C ARG A 63 -0.87 15.26 2.83
N LEU A 64 -1.07 13.99 3.15
CA LEU A 64 -0.11 12.94 2.82
C LEU A 64 -0.73 12.08 1.73
N VAL A 65 -0.02 11.93 0.62
CA VAL A 65 -0.42 11.09 -0.50
C VAL A 65 0.40 9.80 -0.46
N ILE A 66 -0.27 8.68 -0.58
CA ILE A 66 0.31 7.34 -0.60
C ILE A 66 -0.14 6.69 -1.91
N ASP A 67 0.81 6.40 -2.79
CA ASP A 67 0.56 5.70 -4.03
C ASP A 67 0.99 4.24 -3.89
N LEU A 68 0.04 3.33 -4.07
CA LEU A 68 0.23 1.88 -4.01
C LEU A 68 0.17 1.34 -5.43
N ARG A 69 1.31 0.85 -5.93
CA ARG A 69 1.41 0.39 -7.32
C ARG A 69 0.64 -0.91 -7.52
N ARG A 70 -0.05 -1.01 -8.65
CA ARG A 70 -0.84 -2.18 -9.06
C ARG A 70 -1.66 -2.77 -7.91
N THR A 71 -2.39 -1.92 -7.22
CA THR A 71 -3.13 -2.27 -6.01
C THR A 71 -4.59 -1.89 -6.16
N GLN A 72 -5.48 -2.74 -5.68
CA GLN A 72 -6.92 -2.52 -5.65
C GLN A 72 -7.43 -2.38 -4.22
N LEU A 73 -8.44 -1.56 -4.02
CA LEU A 73 -9.13 -1.46 -2.74
C LEU A 73 -10.20 -2.55 -2.65
N ARG A 74 -10.09 -3.40 -1.62
CA ARG A 74 -11.08 -4.44 -1.27
C ARG A 74 -11.62 -4.28 0.15
N ALA A 75 -11.11 -3.28 0.89
CA ALA A 75 -11.59 -2.99 2.23
C ALA A 75 -13.08 -2.63 2.18
N THR A 76 -13.86 -3.33 3.00
CA THR A 76 -15.32 -3.13 3.12
C THR A 76 -15.67 -2.07 4.16
N THR A 77 -14.74 -1.73 5.03
CA THR A 77 -14.93 -0.75 6.10
C THR A 77 -14.03 0.45 5.86
N ALA A 78 -14.63 1.60 5.62
CA ALA A 78 -13.91 2.85 5.67
C ALA A 78 -13.42 3.07 7.11
N PRO A 79 -12.16 3.44 7.33
CA PRO A 79 -11.71 3.82 8.67
C PRO A 79 -12.58 4.98 9.16
N ALA A 80 -12.91 4.97 10.45
CA ALA A 80 -13.65 6.05 11.06
C ALA A 80 -12.98 7.38 10.71
N GLN A 81 -13.79 8.34 10.28
CA GLN A 81 -13.28 9.59 9.70
C GLN A 81 -13.05 10.69 10.73
N ASP A 82 -13.49 10.51 11.96
CA ASP A 82 -13.44 11.54 12.98
C ASP A 82 -12.62 11.09 14.20
N GLY A 83 -11.80 12.00 14.72
CA GLY A 83 -11.16 11.85 16.02
C GLY A 83 -9.70 11.40 16.02
N TYR A 84 -9.03 11.31 14.88
CA TYR A 84 -7.59 11.04 14.84
C TYR A 84 -6.79 12.34 14.97
N ARG A 85 -5.82 12.34 15.86
CA ARG A 85 -5.00 13.53 16.15
C ARG A 85 -4.43 14.22 14.91
N HIS A 86 -3.92 13.45 13.95
CA HIS A 86 -3.26 13.99 12.76
C HIS A 86 -4.15 14.00 11.53
N ILE A 87 -5.14 13.11 11.45
CA ILE A 87 -5.91 12.84 10.25
C ILE A 87 -7.32 13.41 10.40
N ARG A 88 -7.69 14.25 9.44
CA ARG A 88 -9.05 14.76 9.29
C ARG A 88 -9.93 13.79 8.51
N ARG A 89 -9.39 13.20 7.44
CA ARG A 89 -10.12 12.29 6.55
C ARG A 89 -9.17 11.42 5.75
N ILE A 90 -9.61 10.22 5.43
CA ILE A 90 -8.91 9.29 4.53
C ILE A 90 -9.74 9.13 3.27
N ARG A 91 -9.13 9.31 2.10
CA ARG A 91 -9.78 9.18 0.79
C ARG A 91 -9.01 8.21 -0.09
N PHE A 92 -9.74 7.49 -0.92
CA PHE A 92 -9.20 6.52 -1.86
C PHE A 92 -9.59 6.89 -3.28
N GLY A 93 -8.68 6.68 -4.22
CA GLY A 93 -8.92 6.92 -5.64
C GLY A 93 -8.04 6.03 -6.50
N ARG A 94 -8.43 5.84 -7.75
CA ARG A 94 -7.60 5.16 -8.74
C ARG A 94 -6.64 6.16 -9.37
N ARG A 95 -5.44 5.67 -9.69
CA ARG A 95 -4.43 6.42 -10.42
C ARG A 95 -3.85 5.55 -11.52
N ASN A 96 -3.63 6.13 -12.72
CA ASN A 96 -3.04 5.43 -13.88
C ASN A 96 -3.73 4.10 -14.21
N GLY A 97 -5.03 3.96 -13.91
CA GLY A 97 -5.81 2.75 -14.20
C GLY A 97 -5.54 1.55 -13.30
N SER A 98 -4.33 1.39 -12.76
CA SER A 98 -3.91 0.21 -12.00
C SER A 98 -3.50 0.49 -10.56
N ASP A 99 -3.15 1.72 -10.24
CA ASP A 99 -2.64 2.10 -8.93
C ASP A 99 -3.76 2.60 -8.01
N LEU A 100 -3.62 2.36 -6.73
CA LEU A 100 -4.47 2.92 -5.70
C LEU A 100 -3.78 4.13 -5.07
N ARG A 101 -4.43 5.27 -5.09
CA ARG A 101 -4.00 6.46 -4.36
C ARG A 101 -4.80 6.60 -3.08
N VAL A 102 -4.11 6.71 -1.96
CA VAL A 102 -4.68 7.04 -0.66
C VAL A 102 -4.26 8.45 -0.29
N VAL A 103 -5.22 9.27 0.09
CA VAL A 103 -4.96 10.66 0.54
C VAL A 103 -5.41 10.78 1.98
N LEU A 104 -4.47 11.12 2.86
CA LEU A 104 -4.74 11.51 4.24
C LEU A 104 -4.82 13.04 4.28
N ASP A 105 -6.03 13.57 4.46
CA ASP A 105 -6.20 14.99 4.75
C ASP A 105 -5.80 15.24 6.22
N LEU A 106 -4.87 16.16 6.45
CA LEU A 106 -4.24 16.35 7.75
C LEU A 106 -4.71 17.63 8.43
N HIS A 107 -4.70 17.64 9.76
CA HIS A 107 -4.97 18.85 10.55
C HIS A 107 -3.79 19.82 10.55
N HIS A 108 -2.56 19.31 10.46
CA HIS A 108 -1.31 20.07 10.52
C HIS A 108 -0.17 19.29 9.83
N PRO A 109 0.98 19.90 9.57
CA PRO A 109 2.13 19.23 8.99
C PRO A 109 2.60 18.06 9.86
N VAL A 110 2.96 16.96 9.22
CA VAL A 110 3.46 15.77 9.89
C VAL A 110 4.82 15.35 9.33
N ARG A 111 5.52 14.52 10.09
CA ARG A 111 6.69 13.77 9.63
C ARG A 111 6.25 12.33 9.42
N PRO A 112 6.07 11.90 8.16
CA PRO A 112 5.64 10.55 7.87
C PRO A 112 6.81 9.58 7.84
N LYS A 113 6.54 8.33 8.23
CA LYS A 113 7.43 7.19 8.04
C LYS A 113 6.60 6.01 7.56
N SER A 114 7.06 5.30 6.52
CA SER A 114 6.37 4.12 6.01
C SER A 114 7.30 2.94 5.89
N PHE A 115 6.78 1.74 6.11
CA PHE A 115 7.51 0.49 5.96
C PHE A 115 6.55 -0.69 5.76
N MET A 116 7.04 -1.70 5.07
CA MET A 116 6.33 -2.98 4.90
C MET A 116 6.71 -3.94 6.02
N LEU A 117 5.72 -4.66 6.52
CA LEU A 117 5.90 -5.81 7.41
C LEU A 117 5.56 -7.10 6.68
N ALA A 118 6.47 -8.07 6.77
CA ALA A 118 6.24 -9.42 6.28
C ALA A 118 5.14 -10.13 7.11
N PRO A 119 4.48 -11.16 6.54
CA PRO A 119 3.52 -11.94 7.29
C PRO A 119 4.15 -12.66 8.48
N ASN A 120 3.33 -12.89 9.51
CA ASN A 120 3.65 -13.71 10.67
C ASN A 120 2.45 -14.60 11.01
N ASP A 121 2.53 -15.35 12.10
CA ASP A 121 1.47 -16.31 12.49
C ASP A 121 0.09 -15.66 12.71
N ALA A 122 0.05 -14.38 13.06
CA ALA A 122 -1.19 -13.66 13.37
C ALA A 122 -1.67 -12.73 12.24
N HIS A 123 -0.79 -12.30 11.35
CA HIS A 123 -1.09 -11.25 10.36
C HIS A 123 -0.42 -11.53 9.02
N GLY A 124 -1.09 -11.17 7.92
CA GLY A 124 -0.52 -11.13 6.59
C GLY A 124 0.45 -9.96 6.37
N HIS A 125 0.74 -9.66 5.12
CA HIS A 125 1.52 -8.49 4.74
C HIS A 125 0.84 -7.20 5.19
N ARG A 126 1.61 -6.22 5.65
CA ARG A 126 1.10 -4.94 6.12
C ARG A 126 1.97 -3.80 5.64
N LEU A 127 1.35 -2.74 5.15
CA LEU A 127 2.00 -1.45 5.01
C LEU A 127 1.66 -0.61 6.25
N VAL A 128 2.65 -0.13 6.94
CA VAL A 128 2.52 0.75 8.11
C VAL A 128 2.93 2.15 7.72
N VAL A 129 2.11 3.13 8.06
CA VAL A 129 2.39 4.55 7.89
C VAL A 129 2.23 5.24 9.23
N ASP A 130 3.33 5.73 9.78
CA ASP A 130 3.39 6.47 11.03
C ASP A 130 3.43 7.96 10.74
N LEU A 131 2.57 8.71 11.41
CA LEU A 131 2.50 10.16 11.37
C LEU A 131 2.91 10.72 12.73
N GLN A 132 3.95 11.52 12.75
CA GLN A 132 4.40 12.25 13.94
C GLN A 132 4.27 13.74 13.71
N ASP A 133 4.09 14.51 14.77
CA ASP A 133 4.16 15.98 14.68
C ASP A 133 5.49 16.39 14.07
N ARG A 134 5.46 17.32 13.12
CA ARG A 134 6.66 17.80 12.43
C ARG A 134 7.68 18.36 13.40
N ASP A 135 7.21 19.05 14.43
CA ASP A 135 8.03 19.74 15.42
C ASP A 135 8.30 18.90 16.68
N ALA A 136 7.83 17.65 16.71
CA ALA A 136 8.14 16.74 17.81
C ALA A 136 9.65 16.49 17.89
N PRO A 137 10.25 16.50 19.08
CA PRO A 137 11.66 16.22 19.25
C PRO A 137 11.97 14.83 18.68
N ARG A 138 12.99 14.75 17.83
CA ARG A 138 13.49 13.46 17.36
C ARG A 138 13.98 12.69 18.57
N ARG A 139 13.33 11.58 18.90
CA ARG A 139 13.89 10.64 19.88
C ARG A 139 15.28 10.27 19.39
N ALA A 140 16.30 10.69 20.11
CA ALA A 140 17.66 10.24 19.86
C ALA A 140 17.67 8.71 19.89
N PRO A 141 18.46 8.04 19.03
CA PRO A 141 18.67 6.61 19.16
C PRO A 141 19.07 6.37 20.61
N ILE A 142 18.38 5.45 21.28
CA ILE A 142 18.84 4.95 22.57
C ILE A 142 20.13 4.20 22.22
N LEU A 143 21.25 4.90 22.32
CA LEU A 143 22.54 4.22 22.40
C LEU A 143 22.41 3.30 23.61
N ALA A 144 22.40 1.99 23.35
CA ALA A 144 22.49 1.00 24.41
C ALA A 144 23.67 1.44 25.28
N ARG A 145 23.36 1.88 26.48
CA ARG A 145 24.36 2.11 27.51
C ARG A 145 24.84 0.73 27.89
N GLU A 146 25.92 0.33 27.27
CA GLU A 146 26.70 -0.77 27.84
C GLU A 146 27.09 -0.36 29.27
N ALA A 147 26.53 -1.06 30.18
CA ALA A 147 26.96 -1.02 31.55
C ALA A 147 28.20 -1.91 31.71
#